data_051aca9feebb82c0fb6883a3c140ef57
#
_entry.id   051aca9feebb82c0fb6883a3c140ef57
#
_cell.length_a   1.000
_cell.length_b   1.000
_cell.length_c   1.000
_cell.angle_alpha   90.00
_cell.angle_beta   90.00
_cell.angle_gamma   90.00
#
_symmetry.space_group_name_H-M   'P 1'
#
loop_
_entity.id
_entity.type
_entity.pdbx_description
1 polymer ?
#
loop_
_entity_poly.entity_id
_entity_poly.type
_entity_poly.pdbx_seq_one_letter_code
_entity_poly.pdbx_strand_id
1 'polypeptide(L)'
;MADNNTILEKLEGLVARFEEVSTLITDPAVIADQKRYVKLTKEYKELGDLMEARKEYIQVLNGIEEAKEIITNEADPEMREMAREELDACQARQPELEEHIKLLLVPADPQDSKNAILEIRGGTGGDEAAIFAGDLFRMYTKFCETKGWKMEISSVNEGAAGGFKEIICSVTGDNVYGTLKYESGVHRVQRVPATETQGRVHTSAASVAVLPEAEEFDVVINEGEIKWDTFRSGGAGGENVNKVESGVRLRYVWKNPNTGVSEEILIECTETRDQPKNKERALSRLRTFIYDKEHQKYLDDIASKRKTMVSTGDRSAKIRTYNYPQGRITDHRINYTIYNLAAFMDGDIQDCIDHLIVAENAERLKESEL
;
A
#
# COMPACT_ATOMS: atom_id res chain seq x y z
N MET A 1 -17.82 22.57 23.79
CA MET A 1 -18.33 23.52 22.78
C MET A 1 -17.28 24.03 21.79
N ALA A 2 -16.01 24.07 22.17
CA ALA A 2 -14.93 24.50 21.24
C ALA A 2 -14.62 23.50 20.13
N ASP A 3 -14.77 22.19 20.38
CA ASP A 3 -14.40 21.15 19.42
C ASP A 3 -15.35 21.03 18.21
N ASN A 4 -16.64 21.28 18.41
CA ASN A 4 -17.65 21.15 17.34
C ASN A 4 -17.45 22.18 16.23
N ASN A 5 -17.09 23.39 16.62
CA ASN A 5 -16.83 24.49 15.67
C ASN A 5 -15.58 24.22 14.83
N THR A 6 -14.56 23.62 15.44
CA THR A 6 -13.29 23.32 14.77
C THR A 6 -13.44 22.23 13.69
N ILE A 7 -14.23 21.19 13.96
CA ILE A 7 -14.49 20.12 13.00
C ILE A 7 -15.29 20.66 11.81
N LEU A 8 -16.35 21.42 12.06
CA LEU A 8 -17.17 22.02 11.00
C LEU A 8 -16.38 23.03 10.16
N GLU A 9 -15.52 23.82 10.76
CA GLU A 9 -14.65 24.76 10.04
C GLU A 9 -13.67 24.04 9.11
N LYS A 10 -13.05 22.95 9.58
CA LYS A 10 -12.18 22.11 8.74
C LYS A 10 -12.94 21.49 7.55
N LEU A 11 -14.14 21.00 7.79
CA LEU A 11 -14.98 20.41 6.75
C LEU A 11 -15.48 21.46 5.75
N GLU A 12 -15.76 22.66 6.19
CA GLU A 12 -16.21 23.76 5.34
C GLU A 12 -15.17 24.16 4.29
N GLY A 13 -13.90 24.15 4.67
CA GLY A 13 -12.79 24.37 3.75
C GLY A 13 -12.69 23.31 2.65
N LEU A 14 -13.19 22.11 2.89
CA LEU A 14 -13.19 21.00 1.92
C LEU A 14 -14.41 21.00 0.99
N VAL A 15 -15.49 21.70 1.34
CA VAL A 15 -16.71 21.80 0.50
C VAL A 15 -16.39 22.44 -0.84
N ALA A 16 -15.65 23.54 -0.83
CA ALA A 16 -15.22 24.23 -2.06
C ALA A 16 -14.37 23.32 -2.94
N ARG A 17 -13.47 22.56 -2.36
CA ARG A 17 -12.64 21.59 -3.10
C ARG A 17 -13.46 20.47 -3.68
N PHE A 18 -14.44 19.95 -2.96
CA PHE A 18 -15.36 18.92 -3.45
C PHE A 18 -16.15 19.39 -4.67
N GLU A 19 -16.67 20.61 -4.64
CA GLU A 19 -17.39 21.23 -5.77
C GLU A 19 -16.46 21.42 -6.97
N GLU A 20 -15.23 21.88 -6.76
CA GLU A 20 -14.23 22.02 -7.82
C GLU A 20 -13.90 20.67 -8.46
N VAL A 21 -13.64 19.64 -7.68
CA VAL A 21 -13.35 18.28 -8.19
C VAL A 21 -14.54 17.69 -8.90
N SER A 22 -15.78 17.90 -8.40
CA SER A 22 -17.01 17.46 -9.04
C SER A 22 -17.17 18.04 -10.46
N THR A 23 -16.73 19.28 -10.65
CA THR A 23 -16.72 19.93 -11.96
C THR A 23 -15.60 19.41 -12.85
N LEU A 24 -14.39 19.26 -12.30
CA LEU A 24 -13.21 18.81 -13.04
C LEU A 24 -13.35 17.41 -13.63
N ILE A 25 -13.98 16.47 -12.91
CA ILE A 25 -14.15 15.09 -13.40
C ILE A 25 -15.11 14.98 -14.59
N THR A 26 -15.91 16.01 -14.85
CA THR A 26 -16.82 16.10 -16.02
C THR A 26 -16.19 16.85 -17.20
N ASP A 27 -15.03 17.48 -17.02
CA ASP A 27 -14.33 18.21 -18.08
C ASP A 27 -13.70 17.23 -19.08
N PRO A 28 -14.03 17.35 -20.39
CA PRO A 28 -13.45 16.50 -21.43
C PRO A 28 -11.93 16.54 -21.50
N ALA A 29 -11.31 17.67 -21.21
CA ALA A 29 -9.83 17.80 -21.17
C ALA A 29 -9.21 16.98 -20.04
N VAL A 30 -9.88 16.87 -18.89
CA VAL A 30 -9.44 16.04 -17.77
C VAL A 30 -9.67 14.56 -18.06
N ILE A 31 -10.78 14.19 -18.67
CA ILE A 31 -11.10 12.81 -19.07
C ILE A 31 -10.08 12.30 -20.09
N ALA A 32 -9.59 13.15 -20.98
CA ALA A 32 -8.54 12.80 -21.95
C ALA A 32 -7.17 12.51 -21.28
N ASP A 33 -6.88 13.11 -20.14
CA ASP A 33 -5.70 12.81 -19.33
C ASP A 33 -6.03 11.73 -18.28
N GLN A 34 -5.80 10.49 -18.64
CA GLN A 34 -6.20 9.34 -17.82
C GLN A 34 -5.56 9.33 -16.42
N LYS A 35 -4.30 9.74 -16.27
CA LYS A 35 -3.62 9.81 -14.96
C LYS A 35 -4.27 10.86 -14.06
N ARG A 36 -4.55 12.03 -14.62
CA ARG A 36 -5.24 13.13 -13.90
C ARG A 36 -6.67 12.76 -13.53
N TYR A 37 -7.39 12.15 -14.45
CA TYR A 37 -8.77 11.69 -14.24
C TYR A 37 -8.86 10.67 -13.10
N VAL A 38 -8.00 9.66 -13.07
CA VAL A 38 -7.97 8.65 -12.00
C VAL A 38 -7.68 9.30 -10.64
N LYS A 39 -6.72 10.21 -10.58
CA LYS A 39 -6.37 10.93 -9.35
C LYS A 39 -7.53 11.78 -8.84
N LEU A 40 -8.18 12.53 -9.72
CA LEU A 40 -9.33 13.37 -9.36
C LEU A 40 -10.56 12.55 -8.98
N THR A 41 -10.80 11.41 -9.62
CA THR A 41 -11.91 10.50 -9.27
C THR A 41 -11.71 9.89 -7.88
N LYS A 42 -10.47 9.54 -7.53
CA LYS A 42 -10.14 9.07 -6.17
C LYS A 42 -10.37 10.17 -5.13
N GLU A 43 -9.88 11.37 -5.39
CA GLU A 43 -10.10 12.55 -4.53
C GLU A 43 -11.60 12.85 -4.38
N TYR A 44 -12.37 12.77 -5.46
CA TYR A 44 -13.83 12.95 -5.43
C TYR A 44 -14.52 11.96 -4.51
N LYS A 45 -14.14 10.69 -4.56
CA LYS A 45 -14.69 9.64 -3.69
C LYS A 45 -14.36 9.91 -2.22
N GLU A 46 -13.11 10.22 -1.90
CA GLU A 46 -12.66 10.53 -0.54
C GLU A 46 -13.37 11.76 0.03
N LEU A 47 -13.49 12.83 -0.74
CA LEU A 47 -14.22 14.03 -0.34
C LEU A 47 -15.74 13.78 -0.25
N GLY A 48 -16.29 12.91 -1.09
CA GLY A 48 -17.68 12.49 -1.03
C GLY A 48 -18.05 11.83 0.29
N ASP A 49 -17.21 10.93 0.77
CA ASP A 49 -17.36 10.27 2.07
C ASP A 49 -17.33 11.29 3.22
N LEU A 50 -16.43 12.28 3.14
CA LEU A 50 -16.36 13.39 4.09
C LEU A 50 -17.62 14.27 4.05
N MET A 51 -18.15 14.56 2.87
CA MET A 51 -19.36 15.37 2.71
C MET A 51 -20.60 14.67 3.26
N GLU A 52 -20.68 13.36 3.09
CA GLU A 52 -21.76 12.53 3.67
C GLU A 52 -21.69 12.52 5.19
N ALA A 53 -20.52 12.30 5.74
CA ALA A 53 -20.30 12.38 7.20
C ALA A 53 -20.59 13.76 7.76
N ARG A 54 -20.21 14.83 7.06
CA ARG A 54 -20.54 16.20 7.42
C ARG A 54 -22.06 16.43 7.46
N LYS A 55 -22.79 15.95 6.47
CA LYS A 55 -24.27 16.06 6.42
C LYS A 55 -24.90 15.38 7.62
N GLU A 56 -24.50 14.16 7.94
CA GLU A 56 -24.99 13.44 9.11
C GLU A 56 -24.65 14.17 10.42
N TYR A 57 -23.44 14.69 10.54
CA TYR A 57 -22.98 15.44 11.70
C TYR A 57 -23.79 16.71 11.95
N ILE A 58 -24.09 17.47 10.90
CA ILE A 58 -24.96 18.65 10.97
C ILE A 58 -26.37 18.26 11.41
N GLN A 59 -26.92 17.16 10.88
CA GLN A 59 -28.23 16.66 11.31
C GLN A 59 -28.25 16.28 12.79
N VAL A 60 -27.20 15.64 13.29
CA VAL A 60 -27.10 15.27 14.71
C VAL A 60 -26.99 16.50 15.59
N LEU A 61 -26.19 17.50 15.23
CA LEU A 61 -26.07 18.76 15.97
C LEU A 61 -27.40 19.53 16.01
N ASN A 62 -28.09 19.62 14.89
CA ASN A 62 -29.41 20.26 14.81
C ASN A 62 -30.45 19.49 15.62
N GLY A 63 -30.42 18.16 15.59
CA GLY A 63 -31.29 17.32 16.40
C GLY A 63 -31.10 17.53 17.90
N ILE A 64 -29.86 17.73 18.36
CA ILE A 64 -29.57 18.06 19.76
C ILE A 64 -30.15 19.41 20.15
N GLU A 65 -29.97 20.43 19.33
CA GLU A 65 -30.50 21.78 19.59
C GLU A 65 -32.04 21.79 19.60
N GLU A 66 -32.69 21.19 18.62
CA GLU A 66 -34.13 21.05 18.51
C GLU A 66 -34.74 20.27 19.71
N ALA A 67 -34.11 19.15 20.07
CA ALA A 67 -34.55 18.36 21.21
C ALA A 67 -34.45 19.14 22.54
N LYS A 68 -33.37 19.88 22.77
CA LYS A 68 -33.22 20.74 23.94
C LYS A 68 -34.25 21.86 23.97
N GLU A 69 -34.56 22.45 22.84
CA GLU A 69 -35.59 23.51 22.75
C GLU A 69 -36.99 22.95 23.08
N ILE A 70 -37.33 21.76 22.54
CA ILE A 70 -38.62 21.10 22.85
C ILE A 70 -38.72 20.75 24.34
N ILE A 71 -37.68 20.19 24.94
CA ILE A 71 -37.64 19.85 26.36
C ILE A 71 -37.86 21.10 27.23
N THR A 72 -37.33 22.24 26.81
CA THR A 72 -37.43 23.49 27.58
C THR A 72 -38.77 24.18 27.41
N ASN A 73 -39.35 24.19 26.21
CA ASN A 73 -40.46 25.04 25.84
C ASN A 73 -41.81 24.30 25.67
N GLU A 74 -41.78 22.96 25.48
CA GLU A 74 -42.99 22.17 25.27
C GLU A 74 -43.70 21.84 26.57
N ALA A 75 -45.01 21.99 26.60
CA ALA A 75 -45.86 21.70 27.75
C ALA A 75 -46.36 20.24 27.81
N ASP A 76 -46.42 19.56 26.63
CA ASP A 76 -46.89 18.17 26.57
C ASP A 76 -45.81 17.20 27.08
N PRO A 77 -46.13 16.39 28.12
CA PRO A 77 -45.18 15.44 28.68
C PRO A 77 -44.72 14.35 27.73
N GLU A 78 -45.59 13.89 26.79
CA GLU A 78 -45.26 12.86 25.80
C GLU A 78 -44.26 13.40 24.78
N MET A 79 -44.48 14.61 24.29
CA MET A 79 -43.56 15.26 23.37
C MET A 79 -42.19 15.55 24.01
N ARG A 80 -42.17 15.93 25.25
CA ARG A 80 -40.94 16.12 26.03
C ARG A 80 -40.15 14.80 26.20
N GLU A 81 -40.84 13.70 26.43
CA GLU A 81 -40.20 12.38 26.58
C GLU A 81 -39.61 11.90 25.26
N MET A 82 -40.33 12.07 24.14
CA MET A 82 -39.83 11.77 22.81
C MET A 82 -38.56 12.61 22.48
N ALA A 83 -38.58 13.89 22.87
CA ALA A 83 -37.42 14.77 22.67
C ALA A 83 -36.21 14.35 23.54
N ARG A 84 -36.43 13.82 24.76
CA ARG A 84 -35.36 13.26 25.59
C ARG A 84 -34.72 12.02 24.97
N GLU A 85 -35.54 11.11 24.45
CA GLU A 85 -35.07 9.91 23.74
C GLU A 85 -34.23 10.28 22.50
N GLU A 86 -34.68 11.26 21.73
CA GLU A 86 -33.96 11.76 20.58
C GLU A 86 -32.66 12.46 20.98
N LEU A 87 -32.66 13.25 22.04
CA LEU A 87 -31.48 13.90 22.60
C LEU A 87 -30.43 12.86 23.02
N ASP A 88 -30.84 11.81 23.70
CA ASP A 88 -29.95 10.74 24.17
C ASP A 88 -29.33 9.99 22.96
N ALA A 89 -30.13 9.67 21.95
CA ALA A 89 -29.66 9.04 20.73
C ALA A 89 -28.66 9.92 19.98
N CYS A 90 -28.93 11.20 19.79
CA CYS A 90 -28.04 12.15 19.13
C CYS A 90 -26.75 12.37 19.93
N GLN A 91 -26.82 12.48 21.24
CA GLN A 91 -25.65 12.63 22.10
C GLN A 91 -24.75 11.38 22.11
N ALA A 92 -25.33 10.19 21.95
CA ALA A 92 -24.57 8.96 21.77
C ALA A 92 -23.89 8.88 20.40
N ARG A 93 -24.56 9.35 19.36
CA ARG A 93 -24.06 9.33 17.96
C ARG A 93 -22.96 10.36 17.70
N GLN A 94 -23.02 11.51 18.36
CA GLN A 94 -22.09 12.61 18.13
C GLN A 94 -20.62 12.22 18.30
N PRO A 95 -20.17 11.59 19.41
CA PRO A 95 -18.77 11.19 19.56
C PRO A 95 -18.31 10.19 18.51
N GLU A 96 -19.17 9.25 18.11
CA GLU A 96 -18.87 8.27 17.08
C GLU A 96 -18.63 8.93 15.72
N LEU A 97 -19.46 9.92 15.36
CA LEU A 97 -19.27 10.69 14.13
C LEU A 97 -18.04 11.57 14.17
N GLU A 98 -17.74 12.19 15.30
CA GLU A 98 -16.52 13.00 15.47
C GLU A 98 -15.28 12.16 15.27
N GLU A 99 -15.23 10.96 15.82
CA GLU A 99 -14.12 10.01 15.63
C GLU A 99 -14.04 9.55 14.19
N HIS A 100 -15.16 9.21 13.56
CA HIS A 100 -15.21 8.83 12.14
C HIS A 100 -14.72 9.95 11.22
N ILE A 101 -15.14 11.19 11.46
CA ILE A 101 -14.70 12.35 10.67
C ILE A 101 -13.20 12.60 10.86
N LYS A 102 -12.70 12.50 12.08
CA LYS A 102 -11.25 12.62 12.35
C LYS A 102 -10.45 11.58 11.57
N LEU A 103 -10.92 10.34 11.50
CA LEU A 103 -10.31 9.27 10.70
C LEU A 103 -10.32 9.59 9.21
N LEU A 104 -11.42 10.10 8.67
CA LEU A 104 -11.52 10.50 7.27
C LEU A 104 -10.61 11.70 6.92
N LEU A 105 -10.33 12.57 7.88
CA LEU A 105 -9.42 13.71 7.70
C LEU A 105 -7.94 13.33 7.74
N VAL A 106 -7.60 12.17 8.33
CA VAL A 106 -6.23 11.64 8.27
C VAL A 106 -5.95 11.18 6.85
N PRO A 107 -4.85 11.63 6.21
CA PRO A 107 -4.52 11.21 4.86
C PRO A 107 -4.39 9.68 4.79
N ALA A 108 -5.14 9.06 3.89
CA ALA A 108 -4.98 7.63 3.60
C ALA A 108 -3.59 7.37 3.02
N ASP A 109 -2.99 6.24 3.36
CA ASP A 109 -1.73 5.82 2.74
C ASP A 109 -1.99 5.57 1.24
N PRO A 110 -1.32 6.31 0.33
CA PRO A 110 -1.52 6.14 -1.11
C PRO A 110 -1.12 4.75 -1.61
N GLN A 111 -0.37 3.99 -0.84
CA GLN A 111 0.03 2.63 -1.15
C GLN A 111 -1.12 1.62 -0.96
N ASP A 112 -2.09 1.91 -0.10
CA ASP A 112 -3.15 0.96 0.28
C ASP A 112 -4.01 0.49 -0.90
N SER A 113 -4.23 1.33 -1.89
CA SER A 113 -5.01 0.99 -3.09
C SER A 113 -4.26 0.14 -4.11
N LYS A 114 -2.96 -0.07 -3.93
CA LYS A 114 -2.12 -0.83 -4.86
C LYS A 114 -2.35 -2.33 -4.74
N ASN A 115 -2.03 -3.03 -5.83
CA ASN A 115 -1.82 -4.47 -5.79
C ASN A 115 -0.60 -4.80 -4.92
N ALA A 116 -0.50 -6.03 -4.49
CA ALA A 116 0.58 -6.45 -3.61
C ALA A 116 1.37 -7.63 -4.16
N ILE A 117 2.62 -7.71 -3.75
CA ILE A 117 3.46 -8.89 -3.91
C ILE A 117 3.54 -9.55 -2.53
N LEU A 118 3.11 -10.80 -2.47
CA LEU A 118 3.12 -11.63 -1.26
C LEU A 118 4.28 -12.61 -1.35
N GLU A 119 5.19 -12.55 -0.39
CA GLU A 119 6.32 -13.47 -0.28
C GLU A 119 6.19 -14.25 1.03
N ILE A 120 6.29 -15.57 0.97
CA ILE A 120 6.27 -16.46 2.13
C ILE A 120 7.52 -17.32 2.09
N ARG A 121 8.26 -17.34 3.22
CA ARG A 121 9.49 -18.13 3.37
C ARG A 121 9.42 -18.96 4.62
N GLY A 122 9.87 -20.23 4.51
CA GLY A 122 10.17 -21.03 5.68
C GLY A 122 11.33 -20.41 6.47
N GLY A 123 11.13 -20.25 7.76
CA GLY A 123 12.17 -19.76 8.68
C GLY A 123 12.77 -20.89 9.52
N THR A 124 12.91 -20.67 10.82
CA THR A 124 13.41 -21.66 11.75
C THR A 124 12.48 -22.86 11.87
N GLY A 125 12.99 -24.07 11.70
CA GLY A 125 12.23 -25.31 11.83
C GLY A 125 12.42 -26.31 10.68
N GLY A 126 13.30 -26.03 9.73
CA GLY A 126 13.63 -26.94 8.63
C GLY A 126 12.42 -27.28 7.76
N ASP A 127 12.19 -28.59 7.53
CA ASP A 127 11.07 -29.06 6.70
C ASP A 127 9.71 -28.64 7.22
N GLU A 128 9.51 -28.60 8.53
CA GLU A 128 8.26 -28.15 9.13
C GLU A 128 7.97 -26.66 8.86
N ALA A 129 8.99 -25.82 8.85
CA ALA A 129 8.85 -24.42 8.48
C ALA A 129 8.41 -24.26 7.02
N ALA A 130 8.92 -25.10 6.12
CA ALA A 130 8.49 -25.11 4.72
C ALA A 130 7.04 -25.59 4.56
N ILE A 131 6.64 -26.61 5.29
CA ILE A 131 5.25 -27.12 5.33
C ILE A 131 4.30 -26.05 5.87
N PHE A 132 4.69 -25.37 6.93
CA PHE A 132 3.91 -24.26 7.49
C PHE A 132 3.78 -23.08 6.51
N ALA A 133 4.85 -22.75 5.78
CA ALA A 133 4.78 -21.75 4.71
C ALA A 133 3.74 -22.15 3.65
N GLY A 134 3.63 -23.43 3.32
CA GLY A 134 2.58 -23.96 2.45
C GLY A 134 1.18 -23.80 3.02
N ASP A 135 1.01 -24.01 4.32
CA ASP A 135 -0.26 -23.80 5.01
C ASP A 135 -0.67 -22.32 5.03
N LEU A 136 0.27 -21.40 5.25
CA LEU A 136 0.03 -19.96 5.15
C LEU A 136 -0.35 -19.56 3.73
N PHE A 137 0.33 -20.09 2.73
CA PHE A 137 -0.01 -19.85 1.33
C PHE A 137 -1.44 -20.30 1.01
N ARG A 138 -1.84 -21.47 1.45
CA ARG A 138 -3.21 -21.97 1.32
C ARG A 138 -4.22 -21.03 2.00
N MET A 139 -3.92 -20.60 3.21
CA MET A 139 -4.75 -19.65 3.97
C MET A 139 -4.97 -18.35 3.20
N TYR A 140 -3.91 -17.74 2.68
CA TYR A 140 -4.01 -16.51 1.89
C TYR A 140 -4.70 -16.74 0.54
N THR A 141 -4.50 -17.88 -0.09
CA THR A 141 -5.22 -18.24 -1.33
C THR A 141 -6.72 -18.28 -1.11
N LYS A 142 -7.17 -18.93 -0.04
CA LYS A 142 -8.57 -18.98 0.35
C LYS A 142 -9.14 -17.59 0.68
N PHE A 143 -8.38 -16.78 1.39
CA PHE A 143 -8.77 -15.40 1.69
C PHE A 143 -8.91 -14.57 0.42
N CYS A 144 -7.97 -14.64 -0.51
CA CYS A 144 -8.04 -13.96 -1.80
C CYS A 144 -9.25 -14.39 -2.63
N GLU A 145 -9.57 -15.68 -2.65
CA GLU A 145 -10.79 -16.20 -3.30
C GLU A 145 -12.05 -15.57 -2.70
N THR A 146 -12.14 -15.48 -1.39
CA THR A 146 -13.28 -14.85 -0.69
C THR A 146 -13.41 -13.37 -1.03
N LYS A 147 -12.28 -12.67 -1.22
CA LYS A 147 -12.25 -11.26 -1.61
C LYS A 147 -12.48 -11.03 -3.10
N GLY A 148 -12.49 -12.07 -3.93
CA GLY A 148 -12.53 -11.94 -5.37
C GLY A 148 -11.24 -11.41 -5.99
N TRP A 149 -10.13 -11.53 -5.30
CA TRP A 149 -8.81 -11.13 -5.77
C TRP A 149 -8.18 -12.23 -6.62
N LYS A 150 -7.38 -11.80 -7.60
CA LYS A 150 -6.62 -12.71 -8.45
C LYS A 150 -5.22 -12.89 -7.87
N MET A 151 -4.82 -14.15 -7.67
CA MET A 151 -3.48 -14.50 -7.22
C MET A 151 -2.74 -15.25 -8.33
N GLU A 152 -1.53 -14.79 -8.66
CA GLU A 152 -0.65 -15.42 -9.63
C GLU A 152 0.71 -15.72 -8.99
N ILE A 153 1.19 -16.96 -9.14
CA ILE A 153 2.50 -17.36 -8.65
C ILE A 153 3.57 -16.84 -9.60
N SER A 154 4.53 -16.06 -9.04
CA SER A 154 5.66 -15.52 -9.80
C SER A 154 6.91 -16.39 -9.68
N SER A 155 7.16 -16.96 -8.50
CA SER A 155 8.33 -17.78 -8.21
C SER A 155 8.02 -18.81 -7.12
N VAL A 156 8.55 -20.00 -7.28
CA VAL A 156 8.36 -21.11 -6.34
C VAL A 156 9.70 -21.81 -6.09
N ASN A 157 10.01 -22.06 -4.82
CA ASN A 157 11.05 -22.96 -4.40
C ASN A 157 10.45 -23.94 -3.39
N GLU A 158 10.24 -25.18 -3.82
CA GLU A 158 9.56 -26.19 -3.03
C GLU A 158 10.44 -26.74 -1.90
N GLY A 159 9.80 -27.13 -0.78
CA GLY A 159 10.46 -27.83 0.31
C GLY A 159 10.69 -29.32 0.00
N ALA A 160 11.75 -29.89 0.54
CA ALA A 160 12.08 -31.32 0.32
C ALA A 160 11.02 -32.29 0.84
N ALA A 161 10.33 -31.93 1.94
CA ALA A 161 9.26 -32.72 2.56
C ALA A 161 7.86 -32.17 2.29
N GLY A 162 7.70 -31.30 1.31
CA GLY A 162 6.47 -30.56 0.99
C GLY A 162 6.52 -29.10 1.42
N GLY A 163 5.47 -28.36 1.10
CA GLY A 163 5.43 -26.92 1.31
C GLY A 163 6.42 -26.14 0.47
N PHE A 164 6.83 -24.98 0.95
CA PHE A 164 7.69 -24.06 0.21
C PHE A 164 8.84 -23.56 1.07
N LYS A 165 10.05 -23.60 0.53
CA LYS A 165 11.16 -22.82 1.07
C LYS A 165 10.91 -21.34 0.84
N GLU A 166 10.38 -21.00 -0.34
CA GLU A 166 9.95 -19.67 -0.72
C GLU A 166 8.84 -19.76 -1.77
N ILE A 167 7.84 -18.93 -1.65
CA ILE A 167 6.84 -18.70 -2.70
C ILE A 167 6.56 -17.20 -2.80
N ILE A 168 6.54 -16.70 -4.04
CA ILE A 168 6.26 -15.30 -4.35
C ILE A 168 5.05 -15.24 -5.28
N CYS A 169 4.06 -14.46 -4.90
CA CYS A 169 2.82 -14.29 -5.65
C CYS A 169 2.50 -12.82 -5.87
N SER A 170 1.86 -12.53 -7.01
CA SER A 170 1.22 -11.25 -7.26
C SER A 170 -0.26 -11.35 -6.91
N VAL A 171 -0.78 -10.43 -6.14
CA VAL A 171 -2.20 -10.35 -5.77
C VAL A 171 -2.79 -9.08 -6.34
N THR A 172 -3.81 -9.23 -7.19
CA THR A 172 -4.47 -8.13 -7.91
C THR A 172 -5.91 -8.03 -7.46
N GLY A 173 -6.35 -6.82 -7.18
CA GLY A 173 -7.73 -6.53 -6.75
C GLY A 173 -7.87 -5.17 -6.12
N ASP A 174 -8.97 -4.94 -5.43
CA ASP A 174 -9.27 -3.70 -4.76
C ASP A 174 -8.68 -3.67 -3.35
N ASN A 175 -7.91 -2.62 -3.04
CA ASN A 175 -7.31 -2.38 -1.71
C ASN A 175 -6.49 -3.58 -1.17
N VAL A 176 -5.77 -4.24 -2.04
CA VAL A 176 -5.01 -5.46 -1.70
C VAL A 176 -3.90 -5.17 -0.72
N TYR A 177 -3.03 -4.21 -1.03
CA TYR A 177 -1.93 -3.86 -0.15
C TYR A 177 -2.41 -3.32 1.20
N GLY A 178 -3.43 -2.46 1.20
CA GLY A 178 -4.02 -1.90 2.42
C GLY A 178 -4.61 -2.94 3.36
N THR A 179 -5.02 -4.09 2.83
CA THR A 179 -5.53 -5.20 3.62
C THR A 179 -4.44 -6.16 4.06
N LEU A 180 -3.58 -6.60 3.14
CA LEU A 180 -2.56 -7.62 3.40
C LEU A 180 -1.31 -7.10 4.10
N LYS A 181 -1.04 -5.79 4.10
CA LYS A 181 0.16 -5.21 4.73
C LYS A 181 0.33 -5.59 6.20
N TYR A 182 -0.77 -5.85 6.89
CA TYR A 182 -0.76 -6.27 8.30
C TYR A 182 -0.26 -7.69 8.52
N GLU A 183 -0.16 -8.47 7.45
CA GLU A 183 0.33 -9.85 7.51
C GLU A 183 1.85 -9.95 7.44
N SER A 184 2.56 -8.87 7.14
CA SER A 184 4.02 -8.84 7.11
C SER A 184 4.63 -9.06 8.49
N GLY A 185 5.53 -10.01 8.57
CA GLY A 185 6.25 -10.34 9.79
C GLY A 185 6.53 -11.84 9.95
N VAL A 186 6.91 -12.24 11.14
CA VAL A 186 7.18 -13.64 11.48
C VAL A 186 5.94 -14.28 12.07
N HIS A 187 5.51 -15.39 11.48
CA HIS A 187 4.41 -16.22 11.94
C HIS A 187 4.96 -17.48 12.59
N ARG A 188 4.56 -17.73 13.81
CA ARG A 188 5.02 -18.87 14.61
C ARG A 188 3.93 -19.93 14.70
N VAL A 189 4.28 -21.20 14.47
CA VAL A 189 3.40 -22.35 14.64
C VAL A 189 3.87 -23.25 15.77
N GLN A 190 2.94 -23.71 16.58
CA GLN A 190 3.13 -24.72 17.61
C GLN A 190 2.22 -25.90 17.28
N ARG A 191 2.81 -27.01 16.85
CA ARG A 191 2.12 -28.25 16.51
C ARG A 191 3.06 -29.44 16.50
N VAL A 192 2.48 -30.64 16.47
CA VAL A 192 3.27 -31.86 16.22
C VAL A 192 3.58 -31.91 14.72
N PRO A 193 4.86 -31.86 14.32
CA PRO A 193 5.25 -31.93 12.92
C PRO A 193 4.86 -33.27 12.28
N ALA A 194 4.63 -33.27 10.98
CA ALA A 194 4.38 -34.51 10.22
C ALA A 194 5.56 -35.49 10.27
N THR A 195 6.76 -34.99 10.52
CA THR A 195 8.01 -35.75 10.65
C THR A 195 8.29 -36.25 12.08
N GLU A 196 7.48 -35.88 13.06
CA GLU A 196 7.66 -36.26 14.47
C GLU A 196 6.90 -37.55 14.79
N THR A 197 7.62 -38.56 15.23
CA THR A 197 7.06 -39.90 15.50
C THR A 197 6.62 -40.12 16.94
N GLN A 198 7.08 -39.27 17.88
CA GLN A 198 6.80 -39.40 19.31
C GLN A 198 5.70 -38.45 19.83
N GLY A 199 5.01 -37.76 18.93
CA GLY A 199 3.91 -36.88 19.29
C GLY A 199 4.29 -35.60 20.02
N ARG A 200 5.58 -35.17 19.94
CA ARG A 200 6.07 -33.96 20.62
C ARG A 200 5.68 -32.71 19.82
N VAL A 201 5.22 -31.70 20.53
CA VAL A 201 4.94 -30.37 19.95
C VAL A 201 6.25 -29.63 19.70
N HIS A 202 6.46 -29.21 18.45
CA HIS A 202 7.58 -28.36 18.05
C HIS A 202 7.10 -26.95 17.72
N THR A 203 8.04 -26.01 17.79
CA THR A 203 7.81 -24.62 17.40
C THR A 203 8.63 -24.29 16.16
N SER A 204 7.94 -23.88 15.10
CA SER A 204 8.53 -23.47 13.83
C SER A 204 8.06 -22.07 13.45
N ALA A 205 8.72 -21.45 12.50
CA ALA A 205 8.38 -20.12 12.04
C ALA A 205 8.46 -20.01 10.51
N ALA A 206 7.59 -19.19 9.94
CA ALA A 206 7.68 -18.73 8.57
C ALA A 206 7.55 -17.21 8.54
N SER A 207 8.19 -16.58 7.58
CA SER A 207 8.11 -15.14 7.39
C SER A 207 7.23 -14.79 6.20
N VAL A 208 6.45 -13.74 6.37
CA VAL A 208 5.59 -13.16 5.33
C VAL A 208 6.05 -11.74 5.07
N ALA A 209 6.24 -11.39 3.81
CA ALA A 209 6.50 -10.03 3.37
C ALA A 209 5.44 -9.63 2.35
N VAL A 210 4.75 -8.54 2.60
CA VAL A 210 3.77 -7.94 1.71
C VAL A 210 4.33 -6.60 1.24
N LEU A 211 4.53 -6.48 -0.06
CA LEU A 211 5.09 -5.29 -0.70
C LEU A 211 4.08 -4.71 -1.67
N PRO A 212 3.97 -3.38 -1.77
CA PRO A 212 3.14 -2.78 -2.81
C PRO A 212 3.74 -3.07 -4.20
N GLU A 213 2.87 -3.30 -5.19
CA GLU A 213 3.30 -3.42 -6.57
C GLU A 213 3.96 -2.12 -7.04
N ALA A 214 5.07 -2.24 -7.78
CA ALA A 214 5.75 -1.09 -8.33
C ALA A 214 4.88 -0.37 -9.34
N GLU A 215 4.85 0.96 -9.25
CA GLU A 215 4.36 1.79 -10.34
C GLU A 215 5.42 1.84 -11.45
N GLU A 216 4.97 1.75 -12.71
CA GLU A 216 5.82 2.11 -13.83
C GLU A 216 6.15 3.59 -13.73
N PHE A 217 7.41 3.91 -13.75
CA PHE A 217 7.86 5.30 -13.79
C PHE A 217 8.37 5.65 -15.19
N ASP A 218 7.99 6.83 -15.67
CA ASP A 218 8.47 7.37 -16.92
C ASP A 218 9.81 8.09 -16.70
N VAL A 219 10.80 7.76 -17.49
CA VAL A 219 12.05 8.52 -17.52
C VAL A 219 11.82 9.81 -18.28
N VAL A 220 11.90 10.94 -17.57
CA VAL A 220 11.77 12.27 -18.16
C VAL A 220 13.18 12.82 -18.45
N ILE A 221 13.48 13.03 -19.72
CA ILE A 221 14.73 13.65 -20.20
C ILE A 221 14.39 14.98 -20.83
N ASN A 222 15.00 16.06 -20.34
CA ASN A 222 14.94 17.36 -21.01
C ASN A 222 15.99 17.38 -22.14
N GLU A 223 15.57 17.14 -23.36
CA GLU A 223 16.46 17.07 -24.52
C GLU A 223 17.20 18.40 -24.76
N GLY A 224 16.64 19.54 -24.32
CA GLY A 224 17.27 20.85 -24.41
C GLY A 224 18.52 21.01 -23.51
N GLU A 225 18.67 20.18 -22.50
CA GLU A 225 19.82 20.18 -21.60
C GLU A 225 20.93 19.23 -22.04
N ILE A 226 20.70 18.42 -23.10
CA ILE A 226 21.70 17.50 -23.65
C ILE A 226 22.71 18.30 -24.48
N LYS A 227 23.98 18.16 -24.13
CA LYS A 227 25.09 18.68 -24.92
C LYS A 227 25.58 17.63 -25.89
N TRP A 228 25.56 17.96 -27.16
CA TRP A 228 25.98 17.08 -28.23
C TRP A 228 27.32 17.49 -28.79
N ASP A 229 28.25 16.53 -28.89
CA ASP A 229 29.51 16.67 -29.61
C ASP A 229 29.53 15.64 -30.74
N THR A 230 30.06 16.05 -31.89
CA THR A 230 30.29 15.11 -33.03
C THR A 230 31.79 14.88 -33.21
N PHE A 231 32.15 13.71 -33.57
CA PHE A 231 33.55 13.35 -33.81
C PHE A 231 33.67 12.29 -34.91
N ARG A 232 34.89 12.11 -35.39
CA ARG A 232 35.20 11.09 -36.40
C ARG A 232 35.31 9.74 -35.72
N SER A 233 34.54 8.77 -36.22
CA SER A 233 34.63 7.41 -35.72
C SER A 233 35.96 6.80 -36.16
N GLY A 234 36.83 6.42 -35.23
CA GLY A 234 38.05 5.72 -35.50
C GLY A 234 37.78 4.28 -35.98
N GLY A 235 38.44 3.84 -37.04
CA GLY A 235 38.33 2.45 -37.55
C GLY A 235 39.26 2.23 -38.74
N ALA A 236 39.61 0.97 -39.02
CA ALA A 236 40.45 0.64 -40.13
C ALA A 236 39.69 0.74 -41.45
N GLY A 237 40.07 1.73 -42.30
CA GLY A 237 39.86 1.71 -43.73
C GLY A 237 38.65 2.43 -44.31
N GLY A 238 38.90 3.35 -45.21
CA GLY A 238 37.98 4.00 -46.13
C GLY A 238 38.00 5.53 -46.08
N GLU A 239 37.89 6.13 -47.24
CA GLU A 239 37.93 7.60 -47.41
C GLU A 239 36.92 8.38 -46.60
N ASN A 240 35.77 7.73 -46.23
CA ASN A 240 34.69 8.31 -45.46
C ASN A 240 34.94 8.32 -43.96
N VAL A 241 35.75 7.43 -43.40
CA VAL A 241 36.05 7.33 -41.95
C VAL A 241 36.84 8.57 -41.47
N ASN A 242 37.66 9.13 -42.36
CA ASN A 242 38.53 10.28 -42.03
C ASN A 242 37.90 11.67 -42.35
N LYS A 243 36.81 11.70 -43.12
CA LYS A 243 36.19 12.97 -43.58
C LYS A 243 34.83 13.25 -42.97
N VAL A 244 34.09 12.24 -42.48
CA VAL A 244 32.73 12.43 -41.97
C VAL A 244 32.69 12.23 -40.46
N GLU A 245 32.16 13.20 -39.74
CA GLU A 245 31.89 13.11 -38.30
C GLU A 245 30.57 12.42 -38.05
N SER A 246 30.57 11.08 -38.07
CA SER A 246 29.39 10.28 -37.80
C SER A 246 29.22 9.87 -36.32
N GLY A 247 30.32 9.85 -35.59
CA GLY A 247 30.30 9.57 -34.16
C GLY A 247 29.64 10.70 -33.36
N VAL A 248 28.82 10.35 -32.39
CA VAL A 248 28.15 11.29 -31.50
C VAL A 248 28.48 10.99 -30.05
N ARG A 249 28.64 12.06 -29.29
CA ARG A 249 28.80 12.03 -27.84
C ARG A 249 27.76 12.92 -27.24
N LEU A 250 26.97 12.40 -26.30
CA LEU A 250 26.07 13.21 -25.50
C LEU A 250 26.63 13.37 -24.09
N ARG A 251 26.40 14.54 -23.52
CA ARG A 251 26.62 14.85 -22.11
C ARG A 251 25.31 15.33 -21.52
N TYR A 252 24.88 14.70 -20.44
CA TYR A 252 23.66 15.04 -19.75
C TYR A 252 23.90 15.06 -18.25
N VAL A 253 23.50 16.15 -17.59
CA VAL A 253 23.55 16.25 -16.14
C VAL A 253 22.22 15.76 -15.59
N TRP A 254 22.25 14.57 -15.03
CA TRP A 254 21.07 13.98 -14.37
C TRP A 254 21.08 14.32 -12.89
N LYS A 255 20.02 14.98 -12.45
CA LYS A 255 19.80 15.23 -11.03
C LYS A 255 19.02 14.07 -10.44
N ASN A 256 19.65 13.32 -9.54
CA ASN A 256 18.98 12.22 -8.85
C ASN A 256 17.82 12.79 -8.03
N PRO A 257 16.55 12.40 -8.35
CA PRO A 257 15.37 12.95 -7.67
C PRO A 257 15.29 12.61 -6.18
N ASN A 258 16.10 11.65 -5.75
CA ASN A 258 16.06 11.12 -4.40
C ASN A 258 17.14 11.67 -3.48
N THR A 259 18.33 11.94 -4.02
CA THR A 259 19.47 12.43 -3.26
C THR A 259 19.75 13.92 -3.53
N GLY A 260 19.17 14.48 -4.59
CA GLY A 260 19.47 15.83 -5.06
C GLY A 260 20.88 16.00 -5.65
N VAL A 261 21.67 14.93 -5.70
CA VAL A 261 23.03 14.93 -6.25
C VAL A 261 22.95 14.89 -7.78
N SER A 262 23.73 15.76 -8.42
CA SER A 262 23.85 15.78 -9.87
C SER A 262 24.99 14.88 -10.33
N GLU A 263 24.74 14.05 -11.34
CA GLU A 263 25.69 13.13 -11.96
C GLU A 263 25.78 13.46 -13.46
N GLU A 264 27.00 13.63 -13.99
CA GLU A 264 27.20 13.82 -15.41
C GLU A 264 27.26 12.45 -16.11
N ILE A 265 26.38 12.26 -17.09
CA ILE A 265 26.31 11.04 -17.91
C ILE A 265 26.92 11.35 -19.28
N LEU A 266 27.90 10.55 -19.67
CA LEU A 266 28.56 10.60 -20.95
C LEU A 266 28.26 9.34 -21.75
N ILE A 267 27.68 9.49 -22.94
CA ILE A 267 27.36 8.36 -23.83
C ILE A 267 27.89 8.64 -25.22
N GLU A 268 28.62 7.68 -25.78
CA GLU A 268 29.15 7.71 -27.13
C GLU A 268 28.49 6.65 -28.01
N CYS A 269 28.20 7.00 -29.25
CA CYS A 269 27.67 6.07 -30.22
C CYS A 269 28.37 6.26 -31.57
N THR A 270 28.97 5.16 -32.06
CA THR A 270 29.70 5.11 -33.33
C THR A 270 29.23 3.91 -34.21
N GLU A 271 28.10 3.32 -33.87
CA GLU A 271 27.65 2.03 -34.44
C GLU A 271 27.26 2.13 -35.92
N THR A 272 26.83 3.28 -36.37
CA THR A 272 26.41 3.48 -37.74
C THR A 272 27.20 4.60 -38.39
N ARG A 273 27.15 4.65 -39.71
CA ARG A 273 27.72 5.75 -40.52
C ARG A 273 26.80 6.96 -40.60
N ASP A 274 25.63 6.87 -40.01
CA ASP A 274 24.57 7.89 -40.03
C ASP A 274 24.51 8.59 -38.69
N GLN A 275 24.89 9.87 -38.68
CA GLN A 275 24.90 10.69 -37.47
C GLN A 275 23.53 10.80 -36.76
N PRO A 276 22.40 11.05 -37.48
CA PRO A 276 21.07 11.06 -36.85
C PRO A 276 20.71 9.75 -36.16
N LYS A 277 21.01 8.60 -36.75
CA LYS A 277 20.78 7.29 -36.14
C LYS A 277 21.63 7.08 -34.89
N ASN A 278 22.87 7.54 -34.92
CA ASN A 278 23.74 7.49 -33.72
C ASN A 278 23.24 8.37 -32.60
N LYS A 279 22.67 9.54 -32.92
CA LYS A 279 21.99 10.40 -31.92
C LYS A 279 20.80 9.73 -31.28
N GLU A 280 19.94 9.10 -32.08
CA GLU A 280 18.77 8.37 -31.62
C GLU A 280 19.16 7.20 -30.70
N ARG A 281 20.18 6.41 -31.11
CA ARG A 281 20.71 5.33 -30.29
C ARG A 281 21.35 5.81 -28.98
N ALA A 282 22.10 6.89 -29.02
CA ALA A 282 22.66 7.50 -27.80
C ALA A 282 21.58 7.96 -26.84
N LEU A 283 20.51 8.56 -27.36
CA LEU A 283 19.36 8.99 -26.56
C LEU A 283 18.63 7.78 -25.94
N SER A 284 18.44 6.71 -26.70
CA SER A 284 17.86 5.45 -26.20
C SER A 284 18.71 4.84 -25.07
N ARG A 285 20.03 4.85 -25.22
CA ARG A 285 20.96 4.40 -24.16
C ARG A 285 20.89 5.28 -22.91
N LEU A 286 20.75 6.58 -23.07
CA LEU A 286 20.56 7.49 -21.94
C LEU A 286 19.29 7.16 -21.16
N ARG A 287 18.17 6.93 -21.85
CA ARG A 287 16.92 6.52 -21.21
C ARG A 287 17.06 5.21 -20.45
N THR A 288 17.68 4.22 -21.04
CA THR A 288 17.94 2.93 -20.40
C THR A 288 18.82 3.10 -19.16
N PHE A 289 19.88 3.90 -19.26
CA PHE A 289 20.79 4.14 -18.14
C PHE A 289 20.10 4.81 -16.96
N ILE A 290 19.29 5.83 -17.20
CA ILE A 290 18.51 6.53 -16.14
C ILE A 290 17.47 5.58 -15.56
N TYR A 291 16.76 4.82 -16.39
CA TYR A 291 15.79 3.82 -15.96
C TYR A 291 16.44 2.79 -15.03
N ASP A 292 17.59 2.23 -15.42
CA ASP A 292 18.31 1.23 -14.62
C ASP A 292 18.74 1.81 -13.26
N LYS A 293 19.22 3.05 -13.23
CA LYS A 293 19.59 3.73 -11.99
C LYS A 293 18.40 3.93 -11.03
N GLU A 294 17.27 4.39 -11.54
CA GLU A 294 16.05 4.58 -10.75
C GLU A 294 15.46 3.24 -10.33
N HIS A 295 15.48 2.24 -11.22
CA HIS A 295 15.01 0.89 -10.92
C HIS A 295 15.87 0.20 -9.87
N GLN A 296 17.20 0.32 -9.94
CA GLN A 296 18.10 -0.23 -8.92
C GLN A 296 17.81 0.34 -7.54
N LYS A 297 17.59 1.63 -7.44
CA LYS A 297 17.19 2.25 -6.18
C LYS A 297 15.88 1.69 -5.65
N TYR A 298 14.89 1.56 -6.52
CA TYR A 298 13.62 0.93 -6.15
C TYR A 298 13.83 -0.50 -5.62
N LEU A 299 14.67 -1.31 -6.26
CA LEU A 299 15.01 -2.65 -5.80
C LEU A 299 15.73 -2.64 -4.45
N ASP A 300 16.64 -1.69 -4.21
CA ASP A 300 17.35 -1.53 -2.95
C ASP A 300 16.38 -1.12 -1.82
N ASP A 301 15.44 -0.24 -2.07
CA ASP A 301 14.39 0.16 -1.12
C ASP A 301 13.49 -1.03 -0.75
N ILE A 302 13.11 -1.85 -1.74
CA ILE A 302 12.35 -3.09 -1.51
C ILE A 302 13.16 -4.08 -0.68
N ALA A 303 14.43 -4.29 -1.02
CA ALA A 303 15.30 -5.20 -0.28
C ALA A 303 15.47 -4.74 1.17
N SER A 304 15.60 -3.44 1.41
CA SER A 304 15.68 -2.86 2.76
C SER A 304 14.37 -3.05 3.54
N LYS A 305 13.22 -2.77 2.93
CA LYS A 305 11.89 -3.01 3.54
C LYS A 305 11.69 -4.48 3.85
N ARG A 306 12.01 -5.37 2.91
CA ARG A 306 11.94 -6.83 3.10
C ARG A 306 12.81 -7.27 4.27
N LYS A 307 14.03 -6.76 4.36
CA LYS A 307 14.95 -7.06 5.45
C LYS A 307 14.39 -6.62 6.81
N THR A 308 13.75 -5.47 6.88
CA THR A 308 13.09 -4.97 8.10
C THR A 308 11.89 -5.84 8.49
N MET A 309 11.08 -6.28 7.54
CA MET A 309 9.90 -7.12 7.78
C MET A 309 10.25 -8.54 8.22
N VAL A 310 11.34 -9.10 7.67
CA VAL A 310 11.75 -10.48 7.86
C VAL A 310 12.83 -10.61 8.93
N SER A 311 13.36 -9.53 9.41
CA SER A 311 14.60 -9.23 10.16
C SER A 311 15.44 -10.39 10.70
N THR A 312 14.87 -11.48 11.17
CA THR A 312 15.64 -12.60 11.72
C THR A 312 15.12 -13.98 11.32
N GLY A 313 13.89 -14.10 10.82
CA GLY A 313 13.24 -15.41 10.66
C GLY A 313 13.21 -16.21 11.97
N ASP A 314 13.52 -15.56 13.08
CA ASP A 314 13.58 -16.18 14.39
C ASP A 314 12.17 -16.28 15.00
N ARG A 315 11.85 -17.45 15.50
CA ARG A 315 10.59 -17.73 16.20
C ARG A 315 10.32 -16.84 17.43
N SER A 316 11.34 -16.14 17.93
CA SER A 316 11.17 -15.16 19.01
C SER A 316 10.59 -13.83 18.55
N ALA A 317 10.85 -13.44 17.31
CA ALA A 317 10.36 -12.20 16.69
C ALA A 317 9.05 -12.43 15.94
N LYS A 318 7.99 -12.76 16.67
CA LYS A 318 6.69 -13.14 16.11
C LYS A 318 5.68 -12.01 16.16
N ILE A 319 4.86 -11.90 15.11
CA ILE A 319 3.63 -11.09 15.14
C ILE A 319 2.42 -11.92 15.55
N ARG A 320 2.39 -13.20 15.18
CA ARG A 320 1.24 -14.10 15.40
C ARG A 320 1.69 -15.50 15.73
N THR A 321 0.98 -16.17 16.63
CA THR A 321 1.18 -17.56 16.97
C THR A 321 -0.03 -18.39 16.65
N TYR A 322 0.18 -19.51 15.95
CA TYR A 322 -0.80 -20.51 15.58
C TYR A 322 -0.60 -21.74 16.48
N ASN A 323 -1.44 -21.90 17.48
CA ASN A 323 -1.36 -22.98 18.45
C ASN A 323 -2.37 -24.08 18.11
N TYR A 324 -1.91 -25.13 17.45
CA TYR A 324 -2.77 -26.23 17.01
C TYR A 324 -3.33 -27.07 18.17
N PRO A 325 -2.52 -27.47 19.19
CA PRO A 325 -3.05 -28.23 20.33
C PRO A 325 -4.19 -27.55 21.06
N GLN A 326 -4.16 -26.23 21.16
CA GLN A 326 -5.21 -25.45 21.83
C GLN A 326 -6.24 -24.88 20.85
N GLY A 327 -6.09 -25.10 19.55
CA GLY A 327 -7.02 -24.63 18.53
C GLY A 327 -7.18 -23.11 18.49
N ARG A 328 -6.13 -22.35 18.86
CA ARG A 328 -6.19 -20.91 18.95
C ARG A 328 -5.09 -20.22 18.14
N ILE A 329 -5.40 -18.98 17.75
CA ILE A 329 -4.47 -18.07 17.11
C ILE A 329 -4.43 -16.79 17.95
N THR A 330 -3.22 -16.32 18.22
CA THR A 330 -3.00 -15.06 18.97
C THR A 330 -2.17 -14.11 18.12
N ASP A 331 -2.71 -12.92 17.86
CA ASP A 331 -1.96 -11.81 17.32
C ASP A 331 -1.35 -11.00 18.48
N HIS A 332 -0.03 -11.05 18.60
CA HIS A 332 0.68 -10.46 19.73
C HIS A 332 0.76 -8.94 19.68
N ARG A 333 0.54 -8.32 18.51
CA ARG A 333 0.57 -6.86 18.36
C ARG A 333 -0.58 -6.17 19.09
N ILE A 334 -1.73 -6.84 19.17
CA ILE A 334 -2.98 -6.32 19.75
C ILE A 334 -3.56 -7.22 20.84
N ASN A 335 -2.84 -8.26 21.25
CA ASN A 335 -3.31 -9.27 22.22
C ASN A 335 -4.68 -9.87 21.85
N TYR A 336 -4.89 -10.11 20.56
CA TYR A 336 -6.13 -10.63 20.00
C TYR A 336 -6.04 -12.15 19.84
N THR A 337 -6.98 -12.88 20.44
CA THR A 337 -7.02 -14.35 20.39
C THR A 337 -8.30 -14.82 19.75
N ILE A 338 -8.17 -15.76 18.80
CA ILE A 338 -9.27 -16.43 18.12
C ILE A 338 -9.17 -17.92 18.44
N TYR A 339 -10.29 -18.55 18.83
CA TYR A 339 -10.33 -19.97 19.20
C TYR A 339 -10.78 -20.90 18.07
N ASN A 340 -10.98 -20.39 16.87
CA ASN A 340 -11.30 -21.17 15.67
C ASN A 340 -10.13 -21.18 14.68
N LEU A 341 -9.09 -21.94 15.05
CA LEU A 341 -7.90 -22.09 14.22
C LEU A 341 -8.21 -22.67 12.84
N ALA A 342 -9.09 -23.68 12.77
CA ALA A 342 -9.43 -24.34 11.50
C ALA A 342 -10.05 -23.38 10.50
N ALA A 343 -11.00 -22.54 10.90
CA ALA A 343 -11.60 -21.52 10.04
C ALA A 343 -10.59 -20.46 9.61
N PHE A 344 -9.73 -20.03 10.52
CA PHE A 344 -8.67 -19.06 10.22
C PHE A 344 -7.72 -19.60 9.14
N MET A 345 -7.28 -20.84 9.26
CA MET A 345 -6.43 -21.50 8.27
C MET A 345 -7.13 -21.78 6.94
N ASP A 346 -8.45 -21.74 6.90
CA ASP A 346 -9.25 -21.78 5.68
C ASP A 346 -9.55 -20.40 5.08
N GLY A 347 -8.89 -19.37 5.58
CA GLY A 347 -8.94 -18.01 5.03
C GLY A 347 -9.86 -17.02 5.75
N ASP A 348 -10.46 -17.39 6.87
CA ASP A 348 -11.28 -16.49 7.69
C ASP A 348 -10.41 -15.61 8.59
N ILE A 349 -9.67 -14.70 7.95
CA ILE A 349 -8.70 -13.82 8.62
C ILE A 349 -9.15 -12.35 8.69
N GLN A 350 -10.28 -12.01 8.08
CA GLN A 350 -10.74 -10.63 7.95
C GLN A 350 -10.97 -9.95 9.31
N ASP A 351 -11.56 -10.66 10.26
CA ASP A 351 -11.82 -10.09 11.59
C ASP A 351 -10.54 -9.69 12.33
N CYS A 352 -9.49 -10.50 12.23
CA CYS A 352 -8.18 -10.16 12.77
C CYS A 352 -7.57 -8.93 12.08
N ILE A 353 -7.67 -8.84 10.76
CA ILE A 353 -7.22 -7.69 9.99
C ILE A 353 -8.00 -6.44 10.40
N ASP A 354 -9.31 -6.53 10.58
CA ASP A 354 -10.15 -5.40 11.00
C ASP A 354 -9.73 -4.86 12.38
N HIS A 355 -9.40 -5.74 13.32
CA HIS A 355 -8.87 -5.35 14.63
C HIS A 355 -7.50 -4.65 14.53
N LEU A 356 -6.64 -5.10 13.63
CA LEU A 356 -5.35 -4.45 13.37
C LEU A 356 -5.52 -3.08 12.72
N ILE A 357 -6.48 -2.93 11.82
CA ILE A 357 -6.83 -1.64 11.22
C ILE A 357 -7.33 -0.66 12.28
N VAL A 358 -8.22 -1.10 13.18
CA VAL A 358 -8.73 -0.27 14.28
C VAL A 358 -7.59 0.19 15.19
N ALA A 359 -6.66 -0.70 15.53
CA ALA A 359 -5.50 -0.35 16.36
C ALA A 359 -4.58 0.67 15.68
N GLU A 360 -4.28 0.51 14.40
CA GLU A 360 -3.50 1.48 13.62
C GLU A 360 -4.19 2.83 13.55
N ASN A 361 -5.49 2.85 13.28
CA ASN A 361 -6.28 4.07 13.22
C ASN A 361 -6.29 4.82 14.55
N ALA A 362 -6.37 4.11 15.67
CA ALA A 362 -6.27 4.71 17.01
C ALA A 362 -4.91 5.38 17.26
N GLU A 363 -3.81 4.77 16.81
CA GLU A 363 -2.47 5.38 16.87
C GLU A 363 -2.36 6.62 15.98
N ARG A 364 -2.85 6.54 14.75
CA ARG A 364 -2.84 7.68 13.81
C ARG A 364 -3.64 8.87 14.33
N LEU A 365 -4.76 8.63 14.99
CA LEU A 365 -5.54 9.70 15.64
C LEU A 365 -4.78 10.38 16.78
N LYS A 366 -4.07 9.62 17.60
CA LYS A 366 -3.21 10.17 18.67
C LYS A 366 -2.07 11.02 18.11
N GLU A 367 -1.44 10.60 17.02
CA GLU A 367 -0.39 11.34 16.35
C GLU A 367 -0.90 12.63 15.69
N SER A 368 -2.14 12.66 15.23
CA SER A 368 -2.75 13.83 14.61
C SER A 368 -3.22 14.92 15.58
N GLU A 369 -3.37 14.57 16.86
CA GLU A 369 -3.73 15.51 17.95
C GLU A 369 -2.51 16.26 18.52
N LEU A 370 -1.30 15.89 18.10
CA LEU A 370 -0.04 16.56 18.40
C LEU A 370 0.30 17.59 17.32
#